data_758d9ee003434d2431ce655576f47df3
#
_entry.id   758d9ee003434d2431ce655576f47df3
#
_cell.length_a   1.000
_cell.length_b   1.000
_cell.length_c   1.000
_cell.angle_alpha   90.00
_cell.angle_beta   90.00
_cell.angle_gamma   90.00
#
_symmetry.space_group_name_H-M   'P 1'
#
loop_
_entity.id
_entity.type
_entity.pdbx_description
1 polymer ?
#
loop_
_entity_poly.entity_id
_entity_poly.type
_entity_poly.pdbx_seq_one_letter_code
_entity_poly.pdbx_strand_id
1 'polypeptide(L)'
;MSARRILEVILGTAFSLATTHLAAQDLPHPTSVASSQATAVIALPTNPDPTALLDTGFRHLYELNFQGARQDFGNYQKQRPEDPLGKAAEAVSYLFEEFNDKGVLTSEFFLNDSRFLGGISGSPAANRNVAFLEANNQARELAKKRVKLDPHDVDGLLALTIADGLESDYDALIEKKQLEAMKLMHRAESGANAALAADSSAQDAYVALGVSNYVIGSLAGYKRVFLWMGGVHGNRARGIEQMRSAAEHGRYLRSFAKIMLALAYEREGQLDHTRQLLTELAAEFPNNPLFSRELALLDQKPRNVQ
;
A
#
# COMPACT_ATOMS: atom_id res chain seq x y z
N MET A 1 28.43 20.31 11.51
CA MET A 1 28.90 19.08 10.85
C MET A 1 28.69 19.25 9.35
N SER A 2 29.75 19.15 8.56
CA SER A 2 29.84 19.65 7.19
C SER A 2 29.08 18.75 6.20
N ALA A 3 28.41 19.40 5.23
CA ALA A 3 27.68 18.78 4.12
C ALA A 3 28.48 17.75 3.29
N ARG A 4 29.80 17.70 3.51
CA ARG A 4 30.74 16.80 2.80
C ARG A 4 30.66 15.33 3.26
N ARG A 5 30.12 15.04 4.46
CA ARG A 5 29.97 13.66 4.97
C ARG A 5 28.66 12.94 4.56
N ILE A 6 27.72 13.67 3.97
CA ILE A 6 26.46 13.11 3.48
C ILE A 6 26.62 12.58 2.04
N LEU A 7 27.64 13.02 1.32
CA LEU A 7 27.85 12.68 -0.11
C LEU A 7 28.59 11.35 -0.34
N GLU A 8 29.32 10.84 0.65
CA GLU A 8 30.18 9.63 0.47
C GLU A 8 29.43 8.30 0.65
N VAL A 9 28.15 8.31 1.03
CA VAL A 9 27.36 7.08 1.24
C VAL A 9 26.51 6.71 0.01
N ILE A 10 26.42 7.56 -1.02
CA ILE A 10 25.49 7.37 -2.16
C ILE A 10 26.16 6.84 -3.43
N LEU A 11 27.49 6.70 -3.48
CA LEU A 11 28.21 6.24 -4.67
C LEU A 11 28.86 4.86 -4.46
N GLY A 12 28.18 3.82 -4.85
CA GLY A 12 28.76 2.48 -4.94
C GLY A 12 27.78 1.43 -5.43
N THR A 13 27.81 1.17 -6.66
CA THR A 13 27.78 -0.05 -7.48
C THR A 13 26.79 -0.04 -8.63
N ALA A 14 27.35 0.20 -9.81
CA ALA A 14 26.78 -0.15 -11.11
C ALA A 14 27.50 -1.38 -11.66
N PHE A 15 26.84 -2.06 -12.61
CA PHE A 15 27.29 -3.16 -13.50
C PHE A 15 26.82 -4.56 -13.07
N SER A 16 26.06 -5.28 -13.89
CA SER A 16 26.33 -5.80 -15.23
C SER A 16 25.08 -6.39 -15.89
N LEU A 17 24.97 -6.15 -17.18
CA LEU A 17 24.07 -6.80 -18.14
C LEU A 17 24.56 -8.23 -18.46
N ALA A 18 23.61 -9.18 -18.62
CA ALA A 18 23.80 -10.31 -19.54
C ALA A 18 22.44 -10.78 -20.05
N THR A 19 22.27 -10.61 -21.35
CA THR A 19 21.18 -11.13 -22.18
C THR A 19 21.46 -12.58 -22.55
N THR A 20 20.45 -13.47 -22.48
CA THR A 20 20.41 -14.68 -23.28
C THR A 20 18.98 -15.01 -23.70
N HIS A 21 18.80 -15.02 -25.02
CA HIS A 21 17.65 -15.60 -25.71
C HIS A 21 17.69 -17.12 -25.64
N LEU A 22 16.54 -17.78 -25.46
CA LEU A 22 16.37 -19.09 -26.07
C LEU A 22 14.87 -19.38 -26.42
N ALA A 23 14.72 -20.16 -27.47
CA ALA A 23 13.62 -20.30 -28.36
C ALA A 23 12.44 -21.17 -27.87
N ALA A 24 11.30 -20.96 -28.53
CA ALA A 24 10.08 -21.74 -28.46
C ALA A 24 10.24 -23.19 -28.95
N GLN A 25 9.51 -24.10 -28.34
CA GLN A 25 9.13 -25.38 -28.99
C GLN A 25 7.69 -25.72 -28.65
N ASP A 26 6.91 -25.88 -29.74
CA ASP A 26 5.58 -26.46 -29.81
C ASP A 26 5.58 -27.95 -29.46
N LEU A 27 4.53 -28.42 -28.76
CA LEU A 27 4.04 -29.80 -28.90
C LEU A 27 2.57 -29.95 -28.44
N PRO A 28 1.83 -31.00 -28.88
CA PRO A 28 0.43 -30.93 -29.30
C PRO A 28 -0.59 -31.47 -28.26
N HIS A 29 -1.86 -31.10 -28.49
CA HIS A 29 -3.02 -31.60 -27.76
C HIS A 29 -3.34 -33.07 -28.04
N PRO A 30 -3.94 -33.78 -27.08
CA PRO A 30 -4.91 -34.84 -27.41
C PRO A 30 -6.31 -34.50 -26.91
N THR A 31 -7.24 -34.52 -27.80
CA THR A 31 -8.67 -34.64 -27.58
C THR A 31 -9.03 -35.98 -26.97
N SER A 32 -9.86 -36.01 -25.94
CA SER A 32 -10.64 -37.20 -25.58
C SER A 32 -12.01 -36.81 -25.01
N VAL A 33 -13.01 -37.24 -25.67
CA VAL A 33 -14.44 -37.20 -25.33
C VAL A 33 -14.74 -38.41 -24.45
N ALA A 34 -15.37 -38.25 -23.31
CA ALA A 34 -16.07 -39.32 -22.62
C ALA A 34 -17.22 -38.82 -21.75
N SER A 35 -18.31 -39.51 -21.92
CA SER A 35 -19.69 -39.34 -21.49
C SER A 35 -19.95 -39.15 -20.01
N SER A 36 -20.95 -38.33 -19.78
CA SER A 36 -21.94 -38.25 -18.69
C SER A 36 -22.23 -39.52 -17.90
N GLN A 37 -22.09 -39.44 -16.57
CA GLN A 37 -23.02 -40.02 -15.60
C GLN A 37 -23.17 -39.05 -14.43
N ALA A 38 -24.39 -38.49 -14.30
CA ALA A 38 -24.76 -37.63 -13.19
C ALA A 38 -24.93 -38.46 -11.92
N THR A 39 -23.93 -38.47 -11.08
CA THR A 39 -24.05 -38.88 -9.69
C THR A 39 -24.28 -37.61 -8.88
N ALA A 40 -25.43 -37.51 -8.24
CA ALA A 40 -25.70 -36.39 -7.30
C ALA A 40 -24.64 -36.43 -6.17
N VAL A 41 -23.61 -35.62 -6.34
CA VAL A 41 -22.64 -35.36 -5.29
C VAL A 41 -23.34 -34.43 -4.29
N ILE A 42 -23.66 -34.95 -3.11
CA ILE A 42 -23.96 -34.14 -1.94
C ILE A 42 -22.77 -33.20 -1.80
N ALA A 43 -23.00 -31.91 -2.11
CA ALA A 43 -21.99 -30.88 -1.96
C ALA A 43 -21.60 -30.83 -0.49
N LEU A 44 -20.42 -31.37 -0.15
CA LEU A 44 -19.74 -31.04 1.10
C LEU A 44 -19.67 -29.50 1.18
N PRO A 45 -19.84 -28.90 2.37
CA PRO A 45 -19.69 -27.46 2.53
C PRO A 45 -18.34 -27.10 1.95
N THR A 46 -18.34 -26.40 0.83
CA THR A 46 -17.11 -25.84 0.24
C THR A 46 -16.52 -24.92 1.30
N ASN A 47 -15.33 -25.26 1.78
CA ASN A 47 -14.59 -24.37 2.67
C ASN A 47 -14.53 -23.00 1.96
N PRO A 48 -15.03 -21.92 2.57
CA PRO A 48 -15.08 -20.62 1.91
C PRO A 48 -13.70 -20.29 1.39
N ASP A 49 -13.63 -19.70 0.20
CA ASP A 49 -12.37 -19.30 -0.41
C ASP A 49 -11.56 -18.49 0.63
N PRO A 50 -10.36 -18.93 1.02
CA PRO A 50 -9.56 -18.22 2.01
C PRO A 50 -9.36 -16.75 1.68
N THR A 51 -9.33 -16.36 0.41
CA THR A 51 -9.19 -14.95 -0.01
C THR A 51 -10.37 -14.08 0.42
N ALA A 52 -11.56 -14.64 0.64
CA ALA A 52 -12.70 -13.94 1.21
C ALA A 52 -12.42 -13.41 2.63
N LEU A 53 -11.52 -14.06 3.38
CA LEU A 53 -11.09 -13.58 4.71
C LEU A 53 -10.21 -12.32 4.59
N LEU A 54 -9.36 -12.24 3.55
CA LEU A 54 -8.62 -11.01 3.29
C LEU A 54 -9.58 -9.86 2.91
N ASP A 55 -10.53 -10.11 2.01
CA ASP A 55 -11.50 -9.10 1.59
C ASP A 55 -12.33 -8.59 2.79
N THR A 56 -12.81 -9.50 3.66
CA THR A 56 -13.55 -9.14 4.87
C THR A 56 -12.67 -8.40 5.88
N GLY A 57 -11.43 -8.85 6.07
CA GLY A 57 -10.47 -8.21 6.95
C GLY A 57 -10.13 -6.78 6.52
N PHE A 58 -9.91 -6.55 5.23
CA PHE A 58 -9.72 -5.19 4.69
C PHE A 58 -10.99 -4.34 4.81
N ARG A 59 -12.19 -4.91 4.65
CA ARG A 59 -13.43 -4.21 4.92
C ARG A 59 -13.50 -3.74 6.38
N HIS A 60 -13.26 -4.64 7.35
CA HIS A 60 -13.19 -4.29 8.76
C HIS A 60 -12.13 -3.22 9.05
N LEU A 61 -10.97 -3.29 8.40
CA LEU A 61 -9.91 -2.29 8.52
C LEU A 61 -10.41 -0.90 8.14
N TYR A 62 -11.06 -0.78 6.96
CA TYR A 62 -11.59 0.51 6.48
C TYR A 62 -12.81 0.97 7.26
N GLU A 63 -13.49 0.10 7.99
CA GLU A 63 -14.53 0.43 8.97
C GLU A 63 -13.96 0.78 10.36
N LEU A 64 -12.63 0.85 10.52
CA LEU A 64 -11.92 1.07 11.79
C LEU A 64 -12.17 -0.04 12.84
N ASN A 65 -12.70 -1.19 12.43
CA ASN A 65 -12.82 -2.39 13.26
C ASN A 65 -11.51 -3.19 13.21
N PHE A 66 -10.47 -2.65 13.83
CA PHE A 66 -9.11 -3.24 13.79
C PHE A 66 -9.06 -4.63 14.43
N GLN A 67 -9.84 -4.88 15.46
CA GLN A 67 -9.91 -6.21 16.08
C GLN A 67 -10.53 -7.24 15.13
N GLY A 68 -11.65 -6.91 14.48
CA GLY A 68 -12.28 -7.77 13.47
C GLY A 68 -11.34 -8.04 12.30
N ALA A 69 -10.66 -6.99 11.80
CA ALA A 69 -9.68 -7.12 10.74
C ALA A 69 -8.58 -8.12 11.10
N ARG A 70 -7.96 -8.00 12.29
CA ARG A 70 -6.92 -8.93 12.76
C ARG A 70 -7.44 -10.35 12.95
N GLN A 71 -8.69 -10.51 13.36
CA GLN A 71 -9.28 -11.85 13.48
C GLN A 71 -9.38 -12.54 12.11
N ASP A 72 -9.83 -11.81 11.08
CA ASP A 72 -9.95 -12.35 9.73
C ASP A 72 -8.57 -12.61 9.11
N PHE A 73 -7.64 -11.68 9.21
CA PHE A 73 -6.26 -11.87 8.75
C PHE A 73 -5.56 -13.04 9.45
N GLY A 74 -5.77 -13.21 10.76
CA GLY A 74 -5.26 -14.35 11.53
C GLY A 74 -5.89 -15.67 11.09
N ASN A 75 -7.17 -15.69 10.77
CA ASN A 75 -7.86 -16.87 10.25
C ASN A 75 -7.38 -17.21 8.83
N TYR A 76 -7.16 -16.21 7.99
CA TYR A 76 -6.51 -16.40 6.69
C TYR A 76 -5.12 -17.02 6.85
N GLN A 77 -4.29 -16.45 7.72
CA GLN A 77 -2.93 -16.94 7.94
C GLN A 77 -2.88 -18.38 8.46
N LYS A 78 -3.86 -18.81 9.27
CA LYS A 78 -3.97 -20.22 9.70
C LYS A 78 -4.25 -21.16 8.53
N GLN A 79 -5.03 -20.72 7.55
CA GLN A 79 -5.34 -21.52 6.35
C GLN A 79 -4.23 -21.45 5.30
N ARG A 80 -3.47 -20.37 5.28
CA ARG A 80 -2.39 -20.08 4.33
C ARG A 80 -1.11 -19.64 5.04
N PRO A 81 -0.45 -20.53 5.83
CA PRO A 81 0.66 -20.15 6.70
C PRO A 81 1.90 -19.63 5.97
N GLU A 82 2.11 -20.03 4.72
CA GLU A 82 3.23 -19.59 3.88
C GLU A 82 2.90 -18.32 3.04
N ASP A 83 1.66 -17.84 3.11
CA ASP A 83 1.25 -16.65 2.36
C ASP A 83 1.61 -15.37 3.14
N PRO A 84 2.41 -14.46 2.58
CA PRO A 84 2.84 -13.26 3.28
C PRO A 84 1.75 -12.19 3.42
N LEU A 85 0.70 -12.23 2.57
CA LEU A 85 -0.33 -11.18 2.55
C LEU A 85 -1.12 -11.10 3.87
N GLY A 86 -1.38 -12.25 4.52
CA GLY A 86 -2.06 -12.25 5.81
C GLY A 86 -1.29 -11.48 6.88
N LYS A 87 0.03 -11.67 6.95
CA LYS A 87 0.90 -10.96 7.90
C LYS A 87 1.10 -9.49 7.52
N ALA A 88 1.20 -9.19 6.23
CA ALA A 88 1.26 -7.80 5.76
C ALA A 88 -0.03 -7.04 6.12
N ALA A 89 -1.21 -7.65 5.91
CA ALA A 89 -2.50 -7.07 6.27
C ALA A 89 -2.66 -6.91 7.80
N GLU A 90 -2.17 -7.89 8.59
CA GLU A 90 -2.14 -7.78 10.06
C GLU A 90 -1.29 -6.57 10.49
N ALA A 91 -0.11 -6.36 9.89
CA ALA A 91 0.75 -5.21 10.16
C ALA A 91 0.05 -3.88 9.80
N VAL A 92 -0.62 -3.80 8.65
CA VAL A 92 -1.45 -2.62 8.28
C VAL A 92 -2.42 -2.28 9.41
N SER A 93 -3.11 -3.29 9.98
CA SER A 93 -4.12 -3.06 11.01
C SER A 93 -3.54 -2.44 12.29
N TYR A 94 -2.37 -2.88 12.73
CA TYR A 94 -1.71 -2.33 13.92
C TYR A 94 -1.25 -0.88 13.70
N LEU A 95 -0.65 -0.59 12.56
CA LEU A 95 -0.16 0.76 12.26
C LEU A 95 -1.31 1.74 12.10
N PHE A 96 -2.39 1.34 11.42
CA PHE A 96 -3.56 2.20 11.21
C PHE A 96 -4.35 2.43 12.50
N GLU A 97 -4.42 1.44 13.40
CA GLU A 97 -4.99 1.63 14.73
C GLU A 97 -4.17 2.64 15.54
N GLU A 98 -2.83 2.59 15.47
CA GLU A 98 -1.98 3.60 16.11
C GLU A 98 -2.24 4.99 15.53
N PHE A 99 -2.33 5.13 14.22
CA PHE A 99 -2.64 6.40 13.57
C PHE A 99 -4.03 6.93 13.93
N ASN A 100 -5.02 6.03 14.04
CA ASN A 100 -6.37 6.39 14.48
C ASN A 100 -6.38 6.92 15.91
N ASP A 101 -5.73 6.22 16.84
CA ASP A 101 -5.65 6.62 18.24
C ASP A 101 -4.90 7.93 18.45
N LYS A 102 -3.92 8.22 17.59
CA LYS A 102 -3.20 9.51 17.57
C LYS A 102 -3.99 10.62 16.87
N GLY A 103 -5.16 10.30 16.28
CA GLY A 103 -6.01 11.28 15.60
C GLY A 103 -5.40 11.88 14.33
N VAL A 104 -4.49 11.13 13.67
CA VAL A 104 -3.79 11.62 12.47
C VAL A 104 -4.39 11.13 11.16
N LEU A 105 -5.40 10.26 11.19
CA LEU A 105 -6.15 9.84 9.98
C LEU A 105 -7.13 10.93 9.53
N THR A 106 -6.61 12.14 9.27
CA THR A 106 -7.40 13.32 8.89
C THR A 106 -6.73 14.09 7.77
N SER A 107 -7.51 14.75 6.92
CA SER A 107 -6.98 15.63 5.88
C SER A 107 -6.12 16.75 6.47
N GLU A 108 -6.51 17.30 7.63
CA GLU A 108 -5.74 18.34 8.32
C GLU A 108 -4.30 17.93 8.63
N PHE A 109 -4.07 16.67 9.03
CA PHE A 109 -2.73 16.18 9.30
C PHE A 109 -1.91 16.05 8.02
N PHE A 110 -2.46 15.38 6.99
CA PHE A 110 -1.74 15.08 5.75
C PHE A 110 -1.54 16.30 4.84
N LEU A 111 -2.44 17.29 4.90
CA LEU A 111 -2.33 18.50 4.07
C LEU A 111 -1.47 19.59 4.70
N ASN A 112 -1.15 19.49 5.99
CA ASN A 112 -0.26 20.42 6.67
C ASN A 112 1.18 19.89 6.63
N ASP A 113 2.00 20.45 5.74
CA ASP A 113 3.39 20.02 5.53
C ASP A 113 4.23 20.01 6.81
N SER A 114 4.02 20.97 7.71
CA SER A 114 4.77 21.07 8.96
C SER A 114 4.38 19.95 9.94
N ARG A 115 3.09 19.62 10.03
CA ARG A 115 2.60 18.49 10.83
C ARG A 115 3.05 17.16 10.25
N PHE A 116 2.85 16.96 8.97
CA PHE A 116 3.23 15.73 8.28
C PHE A 116 4.73 15.43 8.40
N LEU A 117 5.58 16.41 8.07
CA LEU A 117 7.04 16.26 8.15
C LEU A 117 7.57 16.23 9.60
N GLY A 118 6.84 16.81 10.54
CA GLY A 118 7.15 16.76 11.98
C GLY A 118 6.83 15.40 12.62
N GLY A 119 6.05 14.58 11.94
CA GLY A 119 5.61 13.28 12.43
C GLY A 119 4.62 13.34 13.59
N ILE A 120 4.30 12.18 14.12
CA ILE A 120 3.32 12.01 15.20
C ILE A 120 3.97 12.32 16.56
N SER A 121 3.24 13.00 17.44
CA SER A 121 3.70 13.32 18.78
C SER A 121 3.46 12.18 19.76
N GLY A 122 4.37 12.02 20.73
CA GLY A 122 4.31 10.99 21.76
C GLY A 122 4.80 9.63 21.26
N SER A 123 4.97 8.70 22.20
CA SER A 123 5.38 7.33 21.89
C SER A 123 4.19 6.51 21.41
N PRO A 124 4.40 5.50 20.55
CA PRO A 124 3.35 4.55 20.18
C PRO A 124 2.96 3.66 21.38
N ALA A 125 1.77 3.07 21.33
CA ALA A 125 1.35 2.07 22.29
C ALA A 125 2.30 0.86 22.26
N ALA A 126 3.00 0.58 23.37
CA ALA A 126 4.11 -0.37 23.38
C ALA A 126 3.75 -1.77 22.84
N ASN A 127 2.61 -2.32 23.27
CA ASN A 127 2.17 -3.64 22.82
C ASN A 127 1.82 -3.62 21.31
N ARG A 128 1.17 -2.58 20.82
CA ARG A 128 0.80 -2.43 19.41
C ARG A 128 2.03 -2.26 18.55
N ASN A 129 3.00 -1.50 19.02
CA ASN A 129 4.27 -1.31 18.34
C ASN A 129 5.03 -2.61 18.16
N VAL A 130 5.16 -3.41 19.21
CA VAL A 130 5.78 -4.74 19.14
C VAL A 130 5.05 -5.62 18.14
N ALA A 131 3.71 -5.68 18.22
CA ALA A 131 2.89 -6.49 17.34
C ALA A 131 3.00 -6.05 15.85
N PHE A 132 3.03 -4.74 15.60
CA PHE A 132 3.28 -4.20 14.26
C PHE A 132 4.63 -4.67 13.70
N LEU A 133 5.71 -4.46 14.44
CA LEU A 133 7.06 -4.82 13.99
C LEU A 133 7.20 -6.31 13.76
N GLU A 134 6.61 -7.14 14.63
CA GLU A 134 6.62 -8.58 14.49
C GLU A 134 5.86 -9.04 13.24
N ALA A 135 4.62 -8.58 13.05
CA ALA A 135 3.80 -8.92 11.88
C ALA A 135 4.47 -8.47 10.58
N ASN A 136 5.02 -7.24 10.55
CA ASN A 136 5.70 -6.69 9.38
C ASN A 136 6.98 -7.48 9.03
N ASN A 137 7.76 -7.88 10.03
CA ASN A 137 8.93 -8.71 9.82
C ASN A 137 8.58 -10.12 9.34
N GLN A 138 7.53 -10.74 9.90
CA GLN A 138 7.04 -12.05 9.45
C GLN A 138 6.56 -11.98 7.99
N ALA A 139 5.79 -10.95 7.61
CA ALA A 139 5.37 -10.72 6.24
C ALA A 139 6.57 -10.65 5.29
N ARG A 140 7.58 -9.85 5.66
CA ARG A 140 8.81 -9.68 4.86
C ARG A 140 9.59 -10.98 4.69
N GLU A 141 9.75 -11.76 5.75
CA GLU A 141 10.49 -13.04 5.67
C GLU A 141 9.74 -14.08 4.82
N LEU A 142 8.43 -14.22 4.97
CA LEU A 142 7.60 -15.09 4.12
C LEU A 142 7.68 -14.63 2.64
N ALA A 143 7.54 -13.33 2.39
CA ALA A 143 7.60 -12.78 1.04
C ALA A 143 8.97 -12.98 0.38
N LYS A 144 10.07 -12.72 1.10
CA LYS A 144 11.44 -12.99 0.61
C LYS A 144 11.65 -14.46 0.27
N LYS A 145 11.11 -15.37 1.07
CA LYS A 145 11.19 -16.82 0.82
C LYS A 145 10.48 -17.17 -0.50
N ARG A 146 9.27 -16.64 -0.74
CA ARG A 146 8.51 -16.85 -1.98
C ARG A 146 9.22 -16.26 -3.19
N VAL A 147 9.62 -14.98 -3.13
CA VAL A 147 10.31 -14.29 -4.23
C VAL A 147 11.69 -14.93 -4.54
N LYS A 148 12.34 -15.53 -3.54
CA LYS A 148 13.57 -16.30 -3.80
C LYS A 148 13.31 -17.59 -4.59
N LEU A 149 12.15 -18.22 -4.38
CA LEU A 149 11.75 -19.44 -5.12
C LEU A 149 11.20 -19.10 -6.50
N ASP A 150 10.40 -18.03 -6.59
CA ASP A 150 9.86 -17.49 -7.83
C ASP A 150 9.98 -15.96 -7.83
N PRO A 151 10.95 -15.40 -8.58
CA PRO A 151 11.11 -13.94 -8.70
C PRO A 151 9.92 -13.19 -9.30
N HIS A 152 8.95 -13.89 -9.88
CA HIS A 152 7.71 -13.34 -10.44
C HIS A 152 6.48 -13.62 -9.57
N ASP A 153 6.67 -14.10 -8.33
CA ASP A 153 5.58 -14.31 -7.39
C ASP A 153 4.94 -12.95 -7.00
N VAL A 154 3.78 -12.66 -7.59
CA VAL A 154 3.09 -11.37 -7.45
C VAL A 154 2.69 -11.10 -6.00
N ASP A 155 2.15 -12.10 -5.28
CA ASP A 155 1.74 -11.96 -3.88
C ASP A 155 2.95 -11.69 -2.97
N GLY A 156 4.07 -12.37 -3.22
CA GLY A 156 5.33 -12.11 -2.52
C GLY A 156 5.85 -10.71 -2.77
N LEU A 157 5.86 -10.27 -4.03
CA LEU A 157 6.30 -8.92 -4.42
C LEU A 157 5.38 -7.84 -3.85
N LEU A 158 4.05 -8.05 -3.86
CA LEU A 158 3.07 -7.13 -3.28
C LEU A 158 3.24 -7.05 -1.75
N ALA A 159 3.41 -8.18 -1.09
CA ALA A 159 3.63 -8.21 0.35
C ALA A 159 4.93 -7.51 0.77
N LEU A 160 6.02 -7.65 0.00
CA LEU A 160 7.26 -6.88 0.21
C LEU A 160 7.01 -5.37 0.02
N THR A 161 6.27 -5.01 -1.01
CA THR A 161 5.89 -3.62 -1.29
C THR A 161 5.11 -3.02 -0.12
N ILE A 162 4.12 -3.74 0.40
CA ILE A 162 3.31 -3.31 1.56
C ILE A 162 4.20 -3.21 2.80
N ALA A 163 5.01 -4.24 3.10
CA ALA A 163 5.84 -4.25 4.30
C ALA A 163 6.89 -3.14 4.31
N ASP A 164 7.54 -2.85 3.18
CA ASP A 164 8.51 -1.77 3.06
C ASP A 164 7.80 -0.39 3.11
N GLY A 165 6.61 -0.25 2.53
CA GLY A 165 5.78 0.95 2.62
C GLY A 165 5.35 1.25 4.07
N LEU A 166 4.85 0.26 4.80
CA LEU A 166 4.46 0.41 6.20
C LEU A 166 5.62 0.79 7.12
N GLU A 167 6.80 0.18 6.91
CA GLU A 167 7.98 0.54 7.68
C GLU A 167 8.49 1.94 7.30
N SER A 168 8.34 2.35 6.03
CA SER A 168 8.60 3.72 5.60
C SER A 168 7.71 4.72 6.34
N ASP A 169 6.41 4.44 6.43
CA ASP A 169 5.46 5.29 7.16
C ASP A 169 5.76 5.33 8.66
N TYR A 170 6.09 4.18 9.24
CA TYR A 170 6.50 4.06 10.65
C TYR A 170 7.77 4.87 10.92
N ASP A 171 8.80 4.71 10.11
CA ASP A 171 10.07 5.44 10.25
C ASP A 171 9.88 6.95 10.04
N ALA A 172 9.07 7.35 9.05
CA ALA A 172 8.82 8.76 8.78
C ALA A 172 7.99 9.44 9.89
N LEU A 173 6.90 8.81 10.32
CA LEU A 173 5.89 9.47 11.15
C LEU A 173 6.08 9.21 12.64
N ILE A 174 6.55 8.03 13.05
CA ILE A 174 6.72 7.65 14.45
C ILE A 174 8.18 7.86 14.89
N GLU A 175 9.13 7.22 14.20
CA GLU A 175 10.55 7.26 14.54
C GLU A 175 11.24 8.55 14.07
N LYS A 176 10.65 9.27 13.12
CA LYS A 176 11.18 10.50 12.50
C LYS A 176 12.53 10.32 11.82
N LYS A 177 12.75 9.10 11.29
CA LYS A 177 13.95 8.69 10.55
C LYS A 177 13.78 8.88 9.05
N GLN A 178 13.71 10.13 8.60
CA GLN A 178 13.33 10.47 7.22
C GLN A 178 14.21 9.83 6.16
N LEU A 179 15.51 9.66 6.40
CA LEU A 179 16.41 9.04 5.43
C LEU A 179 16.17 7.53 5.29
N GLU A 180 15.89 6.85 6.39
CA GLU A 180 15.55 5.41 6.36
C GLU A 180 14.19 5.20 5.71
N ALA A 181 13.21 6.03 6.03
CA ALA A 181 11.90 6.02 5.39
C ALA A 181 12.02 6.17 3.85
N MET A 182 12.87 7.07 3.36
CA MET A 182 13.11 7.22 1.92
C MET A 182 13.70 5.96 1.27
N LYS A 183 14.66 5.29 1.93
CA LYS A 183 15.24 4.03 1.42
C LYS A 183 14.17 2.93 1.33
N LEU A 184 13.33 2.85 2.35
CA LEU A 184 12.21 1.90 2.40
C LEU A 184 11.18 2.18 1.30
N MET A 185 10.83 3.44 1.11
CA MET A 185 9.96 3.87 0.02
C MET A 185 10.49 3.45 -1.37
N HIS A 186 11.80 3.62 -1.63
CA HIS A 186 12.42 3.16 -2.88
C HIS A 186 12.39 1.63 -3.04
N ARG A 187 12.53 0.88 -1.94
CA ARG A 187 12.37 -0.58 -2.01
C ARG A 187 10.92 -0.95 -2.33
N ALA A 188 9.95 -0.27 -1.71
CA ALA A 188 8.54 -0.46 -2.03
C ALA A 188 8.23 -0.14 -3.50
N GLU A 189 8.77 0.96 -4.05
CA GLU A 189 8.67 1.27 -5.49
C GLU A 189 9.26 0.16 -6.38
N SER A 190 10.43 -0.36 -5.99
CA SER A 190 11.09 -1.44 -6.73
C SER A 190 10.26 -2.72 -6.72
N GLY A 191 9.70 -3.09 -5.56
CA GLY A 191 8.79 -4.23 -5.41
C GLY A 191 7.51 -4.06 -6.23
N ALA A 192 6.91 -2.86 -6.19
CA ALA A 192 5.72 -2.53 -6.96
C ALA A 192 5.95 -2.63 -8.47
N ASN A 193 7.07 -2.09 -8.97
CA ASN A 193 7.44 -2.22 -10.38
C ASN A 193 7.67 -3.68 -10.78
N ALA A 194 8.30 -4.49 -9.92
CA ALA A 194 8.51 -5.92 -10.17
C ALA A 194 7.17 -6.68 -10.20
N ALA A 195 6.22 -6.38 -9.28
CA ALA A 195 4.89 -6.98 -9.28
C ALA A 195 4.13 -6.68 -10.58
N LEU A 196 4.13 -5.40 -11.02
CA LEU A 196 3.49 -5.00 -12.28
C LEU A 196 4.17 -5.58 -13.52
N ALA A 197 5.48 -5.82 -13.47
CA ALA A 197 6.21 -6.48 -14.55
C ALA A 197 5.90 -7.97 -14.62
N ALA A 198 5.67 -8.62 -13.47
CA ALA A 198 5.25 -10.01 -13.38
C ALA A 198 3.79 -10.20 -13.81
N ASP A 199 2.91 -9.30 -13.36
CA ASP A 199 1.49 -9.28 -13.74
C ASP A 199 0.98 -7.82 -13.78
N SER A 200 0.65 -7.33 -14.96
CA SER A 200 0.09 -5.98 -15.16
C SER A 200 -1.28 -5.78 -14.49
N SER A 201 -1.96 -6.84 -14.09
CA SER A 201 -3.21 -6.78 -13.33
C SER A 201 -3.02 -6.58 -11.82
N ALA A 202 -1.78 -6.58 -11.32
CA ALA A 202 -1.44 -6.33 -9.91
C ALA A 202 -1.63 -4.83 -9.53
N GLN A 203 -2.83 -4.32 -9.71
CA GLN A 203 -3.14 -2.88 -9.63
C GLN A 203 -2.93 -2.27 -8.23
N ASP A 204 -2.99 -3.07 -7.18
CA ASP A 204 -2.67 -2.62 -5.81
C ASP A 204 -1.23 -2.09 -5.69
N ALA A 205 -0.30 -2.57 -6.52
CA ALA A 205 1.08 -2.10 -6.56
C ALA A 205 1.20 -0.61 -6.96
N TYR A 206 0.25 -0.09 -7.73
CA TYR A 206 0.23 1.34 -8.07
C TYR A 206 0.04 2.26 -6.87
N VAL A 207 -0.40 1.76 -5.72
CA VAL A 207 -0.48 2.55 -4.49
C VAL A 207 0.89 3.06 -4.07
N ALA A 208 1.87 2.18 -3.98
CA ALA A 208 3.23 2.56 -3.58
C ALA A 208 3.84 3.56 -4.57
N LEU A 209 3.71 3.30 -5.88
CA LEU A 209 4.21 4.19 -6.92
C LEU A 209 3.50 5.54 -6.93
N GLY A 210 2.17 5.53 -6.77
CA GLY A 210 1.34 6.72 -6.82
C GLY A 210 1.60 7.65 -5.63
N VAL A 211 1.60 7.09 -4.42
CA VAL A 211 1.86 7.85 -3.19
C VAL A 211 3.27 8.44 -3.20
N SER A 212 4.28 7.65 -3.54
CA SER A 212 5.66 8.11 -3.60
C SER A 212 5.83 9.24 -4.63
N ASN A 213 5.39 9.04 -5.88
CA ASN A 213 5.45 10.07 -6.91
C ASN A 213 4.75 11.36 -6.50
N TYR A 214 3.58 11.25 -5.86
CA TYR A 214 2.81 12.41 -5.43
C TYR A 214 3.48 13.14 -4.27
N VAL A 215 3.89 12.44 -3.22
CA VAL A 215 4.52 13.02 -2.03
C VAL A 215 5.81 13.74 -2.40
N ILE A 216 6.72 13.08 -3.13
CA ILE A 216 7.99 13.69 -3.56
C ILE A 216 7.73 14.86 -4.51
N GLY A 217 6.81 14.71 -5.47
CA GLY A 217 6.44 15.77 -6.40
C GLY A 217 5.78 16.98 -5.74
N SER A 218 5.21 16.82 -4.54
CA SER A 218 4.53 17.89 -3.78
C SER A 218 5.46 18.64 -2.84
N LEU A 219 6.68 18.17 -2.61
CA LEU A 219 7.66 18.86 -1.75
C LEU A 219 8.02 20.24 -2.32
N ALA A 220 8.31 21.18 -1.41
CA ALA A 220 8.76 22.53 -1.77
C ALA A 220 9.99 22.48 -2.69
N GLY A 221 10.07 23.43 -3.65
CA GLY A 221 11.06 23.41 -4.72
C GLY A 221 12.50 23.18 -4.30
N TYR A 222 12.95 23.82 -3.20
CA TYR A 222 14.31 23.66 -2.68
C TYR A 222 14.58 22.25 -2.13
N LYS A 223 13.60 21.61 -1.47
CA LYS A 223 13.69 20.23 -0.99
C LYS A 223 13.71 19.27 -2.17
N ARG A 224 12.89 19.52 -3.18
CA ARG A 224 12.83 18.72 -4.40
C ARG A 224 14.13 18.77 -5.20
N VAL A 225 14.78 19.95 -5.32
CA VAL A 225 16.08 20.08 -5.99
C VAL A 225 17.16 19.27 -5.24
N PHE A 226 17.14 19.28 -3.90
CA PHE A 226 18.08 18.49 -3.11
C PHE A 226 17.88 16.98 -3.33
N LEU A 227 16.64 16.51 -3.35
CA LEU A 227 16.30 15.11 -3.64
C LEU A 227 16.67 14.73 -5.08
N TRP A 228 16.40 15.63 -6.04
CA TRP A 228 16.74 15.41 -7.44
C TRP A 228 18.25 15.23 -7.65
N MET A 229 19.10 15.97 -6.95
CA MET A 229 20.55 15.78 -6.94
C MET A 229 20.97 14.40 -6.38
N GLY A 230 20.14 13.81 -5.51
CA GLY A 230 20.29 12.44 -5.00
C GLY A 230 19.63 11.36 -5.88
N GLY A 231 19.14 11.71 -7.08
CA GLY A 231 18.48 10.76 -7.99
C GLY A 231 17.01 10.47 -7.67
N VAL A 232 16.41 11.17 -6.69
CA VAL A 232 15.03 10.96 -6.27
C VAL A 232 14.12 11.91 -7.03
N HIS A 233 13.21 11.34 -7.83
CA HIS A 233 12.28 12.09 -8.67
C HIS A 233 10.83 11.77 -8.30
N GLY A 234 10.00 12.82 -8.20
CA GLY A 234 8.57 12.68 -8.00
C GLY A 234 7.80 13.51 -9.04
N ASN A 235 6.66 12.99 -9.47
CA ASN A 235 5.78 13.65 -10.42
C ASN A 235 4.33 13.56 -9.93
N ARG A 236 3.74 14.69 -9.51
CA ARG A 236 2.37 14.76 -8.97
C ARG A 236 1.32 14.21 -9.93
N ALA A 237 1.38 14.60 -11.20
CA ALA A 237 0.40 14.16 -12.19
C ALA A 237 0.46 12.63 -12.40
N ARG A 238 1.68 12.08 -12.51
CA ARG A 238 1.88 10.63 -12.58
C ARG A 238 1.41 9.93 -11.30
N GLY A 239 1.68 10.51 -10.13
CA GLY A 239 1.23 9.97 -8.84
C GLY A 239 -0.29 9.89 -8.75
N ILE A 240 -1.00 10.95 -9.17
CA ILE A 240 -2.47 10.96 -9.24
C ILE A 240 -2.99 9.88 -10.20
N GLU A 241 -2.38 9.72 -11.38
CA GLU A 241 -2.79 8.72 -12.36
C GLU A 241 -2.61 7.29 -11.83
N GLN A 242 -1.49 7.02 -11.18
CA GLN A 242 -1.21 5.72 -10.56
C GLN A 242 -2.18 5.42 -9.41
N MET A 243 -2.44 6.39 -8.53
CA MET A 243 -3.45 6.23 -7.47
C MET A 243 -4.85 6.03 -8.04
N ARG A 244 -5.19 6.67 -9.16
CA ARG A 244 -6.47 6.47 -9.85
C ARG A 244 -6.58 5.04 -10.36
N SER A 245 -5.55 4.50 -11.02
CA SER A 245 -5.53 3.12 -11.49
C SER A 245 -5.78 2.13 -10.34
N ALA A 246 -5.09 2.30 -9.20
CA ALA A 246 -5.33 1.48 -8.01
C ALA A 246 -6.72 1.67 -7.40
N ALA A 247 -7.26 2.90 -7.42
CA ALA A 247 -8.60 3.22 -6.90
C ALA A 247 -9.73 2.59 -7.75
N GLU A 248 -9.50 2.41 -9.05
CA GLU A 248 -10.47 1.81 -9.99
C GLU A 248 -10.34 0.29 -10.05
N HIS A 249 -9.12 -0.24 -10.05
CA HIS A 249 -8.84 -1.63 -10.40
C HIS A 249 -8.13 -2.43 -9.31
N GLY A 250 -7.67 -1.81 -8.22
CA GLY A 250 -7.07 -2.49 -7.08
C GLY A 250 -8.07 -3.39 -6.36
N ARG A 251 -7.57 -4.35 -5.61
CA ARG A 251 -8.38 -5.25 -4.81
C ARG A 251 -8.35 -4.87 -3.33
N TYR A 252 -7.23 -5.08 -2.69
CA TYR A 252 -7.08 -4.89 -1.24
C TYR A 252 -6.80 -3.44 -0.86
N LEU A 253 -6.03 -2.73 -1.68
CA LEU A 253 -5.63 -1.34 -1.43
C LEU A 253 -6.48 -0.32 -2.20
N ARG A 254 -7.53 -0.76 -2.89
CA ARG A 254 -8.43 0.12 -3.65
C ARG A 254 -8.97 1.27 -2.81
N SER A 255 -9.48 0.98 -1.64
CA SER A 255 -10.05 2.00 -0.75
C SER A 255 -8.98 2.92 -0.17
N PHE A 256 -7.78 2.39 0.13
CA PHE A 256 -6.65 3.23 0.51
C PHE A 256 -6.22 4.16 -0.64
N ALA A 257 -6.17 3.65 -1.87
CA ALA A 257 -5.90 4.47 -3.04
C ALA A 257 -6.93 5.61 -3.21
N LYS A 258 -8.24 5.34 -3.00
CA LYS A 258 -9.29 6.37 -3.00
C LYS A 258 -9.04 7.43 -1.92
N ILE A 259 -8.64 7.04 -0.71
CA ILE A 259 -8.32 7.98 0.39
C ILE A 259 -7.14 8.87 -0.01
N MET A 260 -6.05 8.28 -0.48
CA MET A 260 -4.86 9.03 -0.88
C MET A 260 -5.13 9.95 -2.08
N LEU A 261 -5.96 9.49 -3.03
CA LEU A 261 -6.38 10.29 -4.17
C LEU A 261 -7.29 11.45 -3.75
N ALA A 262 -8.18 11.27 -2.79
CA ALA A 262 -8.99 12.34 -2.23
C ALA A 262 -8.13 13.42 -1.57
N LEU A 263 -7.12 13.02 -0.78
CA LEU A 263 -6.14 13.95 -0.19
C LEU A 263 -5.34 14.70 -1.26
N ALA A 264 -4.93 13.99 -2.33
CA ALA A 264 -4.22 14.61 -3.44
C ALA A 264 -5.09 15.66 -4.16
N TYR A 265 -6.34 15.32 -4.48
CA TYR A 265 -7.29 16.25 -5.11
C TYR A 265 -7.60 17.44 -4.21
N GLU A 266 -7.75 17.24 -2.91
CA GLU A 266 -7.97 18.33 -1.96
C GLU A 266 -6.79 19.30 -1.93
N ARG A 267 -5.55 18.78 -1.91
CA ARG A 267 -4.33 19.59 -1.98
C ARG A 267 -4.21 20.38 -3.28
N GLU A 268 -4.66 19.80 -4.39
CA GLU A 268 -4.68 20.46 -5.71
C GLU A 268 -5.90 21.39 -5.90
N GLY A 269 -6.77 21.54 -4.90
CA GLY A 269 -7.97 22.37 -4.95
C GLY A 269 -9.13 21.78 -5.76
N GLN A 270 -9.06 20.51 -6.14
CA GLN A 270 -10.09 19.81 -6.92
C GLN A 270 -11.18 19.25 -5.99
N LEU A 271 -11.91 20.15 -5.31
CA LEU A 271 -12.82 19.80 -4.22
C LEU A 271 -14.00 18.92 -4.65
N ASP A 272 -14.44 19.01 -5.90
CA ASP A 272 -15.55 18.18 -6.42
C ASP A 272 -15.12 16.70 -6.53
N HIS A 273 -13.92 16.44 -7.03
CA HIS A 273 -13.37 15.08 -7.07
C HIS A 273 -13.13 14.53 -5.65
N THR A 274 -12.62 15.37 -4.73
CA THR A 274 -12.49 15.00 -3.31
C THR A 274 -13.84 14.59 -2.73
N ARG A 275 -14.88 15.40 -2.95
CA ARG A 275 -16.24 15.14 -2.49
C ARG A 275 -16.79 13.83 -3.03
N GLN A 276 -16.62 13.60 -4.33
CA GLN A 276 -17.07 12.36 -4.97
C GLN A 276 -16.45 11.14 -4.27
N LEU A 277 -15.12 11.10 -4.13
CA LEU A 277 -14.42 9.98 -3.51
C LEU A 277 -14.80 9.77 -2.04
N LEU A 278 -14.91 10.85 -1.26
CA LEU A 278 -15.34 10.75 0.13
C LEU A 278 -16.78 10.27 0.26
N THR A 279 -17.68 10.66 -0.66
CA THR A 279 -19.08 10.17 -0.71
C THR A 279 -19.12 8.67 -1.02
N GLU A 280 -18.33 8.22 -1.99
CA GLU A 280 -18.19 6.79 -2.31
C GLU A 280 -17.69 6.00 -1.10
N LEU A 281 -16.62 6.48 -0.43
CA LEU A 281 -16.06 5.85 0.76
C LEU A 281 -17.03 5.82 1.93
N ALA A 282 -17.78 6.90 2.18
CA ALA A 282 -18.80 6.96 3.23
C ALA A 282 -19.94 5.97 2.96
N ALA A 283 -20.33 5.78 1.70
CA ALA A 283 -21.36 4.80 1.30
C ALA A 283 -20.83 3.36 1.40
N GLU A 284 -19.57 3.13 1.04
CA GLU A 284 -18.91 1.80 1.08
C GLU A 284 -18.63 1.36 2.52
N PHE A 285 -18.27 2.31 3.42
CA PHE A 285 -17.90 2.07 4.82
C PHE A 285 -18.72 2.93 5.80
N PRO A 286 -20.02 2.67 5.95
CA PRO A 286 -20.91 3.52 6.75
C PRO A 286 -20.57 3.55 8.24
N ASN A 287 -19.85 2.55 8.74
CA ASN A 287 -19.39 2.48 10.13
C ASN A 287 -18.13 3.32 10.42
N ASN A 288 -17.48 3.87 9.37
CA ASN A 288 -16.34 4.74 9.54
C ASN A 288 -16.76 6.21 9.61
N PRO A 289 -16.74 6.85 10.79
CA PRO A 289 -17.18 8.23 10.96
C PRO A 289 -16.23 9.25 10.32
N LEU A 290 -15.00 8.87 9.97
CA LEU A 290 -14.00 9.79 9.42
C LEU A 290 -14.46 10.35 8.07
N PHE A 291 -15.01 9.51 7.19
CA PHE A 291 -15.43 9.97 5.86
C PHE A 291 -16.55 11.01 5.91
N SER A 292 -17.57 10.79 6.76
CA SER A 292 -18.65 11.76 6.97
C SER A 292 -18.13 13.05 7.61
N ARG A 293 -17.18 12.95 8.53
CA ARG A 293 -16.51 14.11 9.14
C ARG A 293 -15.72 14.91 8.11
N GLU A 294 -14.92 14.27 7.27
CA GLU A 294 -14.14 14.93 6.23
C GLU A 294 -15.04 15.59 5.18
N LEU A 295 -16.19 14.97 4.82
CA LEU A 295 -17.21 15.60 3.98
C LEU A 295 -17.74 16.89 4.61
N ALA A 296 -18.10 16.85 5.89
CA ALA A 296 -18.61 18.03 6.60
C ALA A 296 -17.57 19.17 6.68
N LEU A 297 -16.29 18.82 6.83
CA LEU A 297 -15.19 19.81 6.79
C LEU A 297 -14.99 20.38 5.38
N LEU A 298 -15.13 19.56 4.36
CA LEU A 298 -15.02 19.98 2.97
C LEU A 298 -16.14 20.96 2.59
N ASP A 299 -17.36 20.77 3.13
CA ASP A 299 -18.52 21.66 2.89
C ASP A 299 -18.33 23.05 3.47
N GLN A 300 -17.48 23.22 4.48
CA GLN A 300 -17.16 24.51 5.09
C GLN A 300 -16.09 25.30 4.29
N LYS A 301 -15.43 24.66 3.31
CA LYS A 301 -14.45 25.34 2.47
C LYS A 301 -15.18 26.20 1.42
N PRO A 302 -14.71 27.44 1.16
CA PRO A 302 -15.30 28.27 0.13
C PRO A 302 -15.18 27.55 -1.22
N ARG A 303 -16.31 27.39 -1.92
CA ARG A 303 -16.30 26.94 -3.31
C ARG A 303 -15.64 28.04 -4.14
N ASN A 304 -14.46 27.75 -4.68
CA ASN A 304 -13.88 28.64 -5.69
C ASN A 304 -14.79 28.56 -6.91
N VAL A 305 -15.67 29.55 -7.04
CA VAL A 305 -16.42 29.77 -8.29
C VAL A 305 -15.36 30.23 -9.31
N GLN A 306 -14.99 29.33 -10.22
CA GLN A 306 -14.20 29.65 -11.41
C GLN A 306 -15.10 30.33 -12.44
#